data_af570b11bb41120eb404f7acd635745e
#
_entry.id   af570b11bb41120eb404f7acd635745e
#
_cell.length_a   1.000
_cell.length_b   1.000
_cell.length_c   1.000
_cell.angle_alpha   90.00
_cell.angle_beta   90.00
_cell.angle_gamma   90.00
#
_symmetry.space_group_name_H-M   'P 1'
#
loop_
_entity.id
_entity.type
_entity.pdbx_description
1 polymer ?
#
loop_
_entity_poly.entity_id
_entity_poly.type
_entity_poly.pdbx_seq_one_letter_code
_entity_poly.pdbx_strand_id
1 'polypeptide(L)'
;MTRDNDNDNDNDIIEVEELKIPGLYYVDDIKEENMENIITELDKFEWVPLTNSANSRLVQHYGYKYDYKTYNIKNKCDDIPECLMMLKNLLTDICLEMDIINEDYVFNQCIVNNYLPGQDISRHTDVKKYGGVIGCFTLGGGATMTFKNNDHEDEHLYVAPNSVYIMSKDARYLWTHEMISKKIDIVDNIKTKRERRISVTFRNVPC
;
A
#
# COMPACT_ATOMS: atom_id res chain seq x y z
N MET A 1 47.64 4.20 -21.43
CA MET A 1 46.17 4.18 -21.70
C MET A 1 45.51 3.51 -20.53
N THR A 2 45.18 4.29 -19.53
CA THR A 2 44.42 3.90 -18.34
C THR A 2 42.96 4.07 -18.70
N ARG A 3 42.21 2.98 -18.62
CA ARG A 3 40.72 3.02 -18.71
C ARG A 3 40.22 3.31 -17.30
N ASP A 4 39.72 4.50 -17.11
CA ASP A 4 38.89 4.84 -15.97
C ASP A 4 37.59 4.05 -16.08
N ASN A 5 37.35 3.15 -15.14
CA ASN A 5 36.08 2.54 -14.92
C ASN A 5 35.31 3.48 -13.97
N ASP A 6 34.56 4.39 -14.54
CA ASP A 6 33.51 5.08 -13.81
C ASP A 6 32.38 4.05 -13.54
N ASN A 7 32.43 3.43 -12.38
CA ASN A 7 31.27 2.79 -11.79
C ASN A 7 30.39 3.91 -11.21
N ASP A 8 29.54 4.47 -12.03
CA ASP A 8 28.38 5.23 -11.55
C ASP A 8 27.43 4.25 -10.86
N ASN A 9 27.65 4.03 -9.58
CA ASN A 9 26.60 3.57 -8.69
C ASN A 9 25.65 4.77 -8.48
N ASP A 10 24.76 5.01 -9.43
CA ASP A 10 23.55 5.78 -9.17
C ASP A 10 22.72 4.99 -8.14
N ASN A 11 23.00 5.22 -6.86
CA ASN A 11 22.02 4.95 -5.83
C ASN A 11 20.87 5.91 -6.10
N ASP A 12 19.84 5.45 -6.82
CA ASP A 12 18.60 6.19 -6.99
C ASP A 12 18.08 6.53 -5.59
N ILE A 13 18.26 7.78 -5.18
CA ILE A 13 17.77 8.27 -3.88
C ILE A 13 16.25 8.25 -3.97
N ILE A 14 15.61 7.41 -3.14
CA ILE A 14 14.15 7.38 -3.05
C ILE A 14 13.71 8.67 -2.38
N GLU A 15 13.03 9.53 -3.12
CA GLU A 15 12.47 10.77 -2.58
C GLU A 15 11.16 10.45 -1.83
N VAL A 16 11.13 10.75 -0.53
CA VAL A 16 9.96 10.55 0.32
C VAL A 16 9.37 11.90 0.68
N GLU A 17 8.12 12.14 0.29
CA GLU A 17 7.38 13.35 0.62
C GLU A 17 6.51 13.13 1.87
N GLU A 18 6.67 13.96 2.93
CA GLU A 18 5.67 14.05 4.01
C GLU A 18 4.55 14.99 3.57
N LEU A 19 3.33 14.46 3.51
CA LEU A 19 2.16 15.19 3.07
C LEU A 19 1.59 16.06 4.21
N LYS A 20 0.52 16.82 3.94
CA LYS A 20 -0.10 17.73 4.93
C LYS A 20 -0.63 17.03 6.18
N ILE A 21 -0.96 15.74 6.12
CA ILE A 21 -1.40 14.96 7.27
C ILE A 21 -0.16 14.45 8.02
N PRO A 22 0.05 14.81 9.30
CA PRO A 22 1.22 14.36 10.05
C PRO A 22 1.33 12.83 10.06
N GLY A 23 2.47 12.32 9.57
CA GLY A 23 2.74 10.89 9.45
C GLY A 23 2.13 10.22 8.22
N LEU A 24 1.65 10.98 7.25
CA LEU A 24 1.33 10.48 5.91
C LEU A 24 2.49 10.80 4.97
N TYR A 25 3.13 9.75 4.47
CA TYR A 25 4.26 9.88 3.55
C TYR A 25 3.91 9.24 2.22
N TYR A 26 4.49 9.75 1.15
CA TYR A 26 4.28 9.24 -0.20
C TYR A 26 5.60 9.14 -0.95
N VAL A 27 5.76 8.05 -1.68
CA VAL A 27 6.85 7.80 -2.61
C VAL A 27 6.25 7.47 -3.95
N ASP A 28 6.54 8.27 -4.94
CA ASP A 28 6.11 8.06 -6.31
C ASP A 28 7.20 7.39 -7.15
N ASP A 29 6.80 6.82 -8.27
CA ASP A 29 7.69 6.30 -9.34
C ASP A 29 8.82 5.38 -8.83
N ILE A 30 8.45 4.38 -8.01
CA ILE A 30 9.38 3.35 -7.55
C ILE A 30 9.89 2.56 -8.77
N LYS A 31 11.21 2.68 -9.04
CA LYS A 31 11.88 2.08 -10.21
C LYS A 31 12.53 0.75 -9.88
N GLU A 32 11.81 -0.13 -9.22
CA GLU A 32 12.30 -1.48 -8.97
C GLU A 32 12.08 -2.38 -10.17
N GLU A 33 13.10 -3.13 -10.54
CA GLU A 33 12.99 -4.17 -11.56
C GLU A 33 11.93 -5.19 -11.15
N ASN A 34 11.14 -5.66 -12.11
CA ASN A 34 10.14 -6.71 -11.92
C ASN A 34 8.83 -6.33 -11.20
N MET A 35 8.49 -5.06 -11.01
CA MET A 35 7.19 -4.66 -10.44
C MET A 35 6.00 -5.27 -11.22
N GLU A 36 6.09 -5.34 -12.54
CA GLU A 36 5.05 -5.98 -13.38
C GLU A 36 4.95 -7.49 -13.15
N ASN A 37 6.07 -8.15 -12.83
CA ASN A 37 6.08 -9.58 -12.55
C ASN A 37 5.34 -9.92 -11.25
N ILE A 38 5.30 -9.01 -10.27
CA ILE A 38 4.59 -9.23 -9.00
C ILE A 38 3.11 -9.52 -9.26
N ILE A 39 2.46 -8.75 -10.14
CA ILE A 39 1.04 -8.97 -10.48
C ILE A 39 0.85 -10.36 -11.10
N THR A 40 1.74 -10.75 -12.01
CA THR A 40 1.70 -12.06 -12.66
C THR A 40 1.89 -13.20 -11.65
N GLU A 41 2.78 -13.04 -10.69
CA GLU A 41 2.99 -14.04 -9.62
C GLU A 41 1.78 -14.10 -8.67
N LEU A 42 1.21 -12.96 -8.27
CA LEU A 42 0.01 -12.91 -7.43
C LEU A 42 -1.20 -13.55 -8.11
N ASP A 43 -1.31 -13.48 -9.44
CA ASP A 43 -2.38 -14.09 -10.20
C ASP A 43 -2.31 -15.63 -10.24
N LYS A 44 -1.21 -16.24 -9.81
CA LYS A 44 -1.08 -17.70 -9.65
C LYS A 44 -1.73 -18.19 -8.34
N PHE A 45 -1.94 -17.29 -7.36
CA PHE A 45 -2.60 -17.64 -6.10
C PHE A 45 -4.10 -17.40 -6.17
N GLU A 46 -4.86 -18.07 -5.32
CA GLU A 46 -6.31 -17.94 -5.26
C GLU A 46 -6.73 -16.52 -4.84
N TRP A 47 -7.59 -15.90 -5.63
CA TRP A 47 -8.28 -14.67 -5.31
C TRP A 47 -9.65 -14.96 -4.70
N VAL A 48 -9.88 -14.50 -3.46
CA VAL A 48 -11.13 -14.72 -2.73
C VAL A 48 -11.97 -13.45 -2.77
N PRO A 49 -13.26 -13.51 -3.20
CA PRO A 49 -14.13 -12.34 -3.14
C PRO A 49 -14.40 -11.94 -1.68
N LEU A 50 -14.28 -10.63 -1.38
CA LEU A 50 -14.51 -10.11 -0.04
C LEU A 50 -15.96 -10.30 0.42
N THR A 51 -16.91 -10.21 -0.50
CA THR A 51 -18.36 -10.36 -0.27
C THR A 51 -18.97 -11.22 -1.37
N ASN A 52 -20.22 -11.62 -1.17
CA ASN A 52 -20.99 -12.36 -2.19
C ASN A 52 -21.51 -11.47 -3.34
N SER A 53 -21.20 -10.18 -3.36
CA SER A 53 -21.57 -9.28 -4.45
C SER A 53 -20.77 -9.58 -5.70
N ALA A 54 -21.41 -9.55 -6.87
CA ALA A 54 -20.73 -9.69 -8.16
C ALA A 54 -19.70 -8.56 -8.43
N ASN A 55 -19.83 -7.41 -7.77
CA ASN A 55 -18.89 -6.29 -7.84
C ASN A 55 -17.90 -6.28 -6.66
N SER A 56 -17.74 -7.38 -5.94
CA SER A 56 -16.81 -7.48 -4.82
C SER A 56 -15.37 -7.44 -5.32
N ARG A 57 -14.52 -6.61 -4.67
CA ARG A 57 -13.08 -6.74 -4.87
C ARG A 57 -12.60 -8.11 -4.40
N LEU A 58 -11.50 -8.56 -4.95
CA LEU A 58 -10.86 -9.81 -4.58
C LEU A 58 -9.71 -9.54 -3.61
N VAL A 59 -9.45 -10.49 -2.71
CA VAL A 59 -8.41 -10.33 -1.67
C VAL A 59 -7.57 -11.60 -1.53
N GLN A 60 -6.32 -11.38 -1.08
CA GLN A 60 -5.42 -12.42 -0.57
C GLN A 60 -4.91 -11.97 0.80
N HIS A 61 -4.70 -12.92 1.73
CA HIS A 61 -4.23 -12.66 3.08
C HIS A 61 -2.99 -13.50 3.35
N TYR A 62 -1.95 -12.85 3.92
CA TYR A 62 -0.68 -13.48 4.26
C TYR A 62 -0.22 -13.10 5.67
N GLY A 63 0.48 -14.00 6.34
CA GLY A 63 0.95 -13.87 7.69
C GLY A 63 -0.18 -14.05 8.71
N TYR A 64 -1.13 -13.14 8.75
CA TYR A 64 -2.29 -13.18 9.64
C TYR A 64 -3.57 -12.83 8.88
N LYS A 65 -4.62 -13.64 9.08
CA LYS A 65 -5.92 -13.43 8.45
C LYS A 65 -6.73 -12.37 9.20
N TYR A 66 -7.24 -11.40 8.46
CA TYR A 66 -8.21 -10.44 8.98
C TYR A 66 -9.64 -10.96 8.80
N ASP A 67 -10.46 -10.88 9.84
CA ASP A 67 -11.87 -11.23 9.80
C ASP A 67 -12.74 -9.98 9.67
N TYR A 68 -13.29 -9.78 8.50
CA TYR A 68 -14.17 -8.64 8.18
C TYR A 68 -15.52 -8.65 8.90
N LYS A 69 -15.92 -9.79 9.52
CA LYS A 69 -17.17 -9.89 10.29
C LYS A 69 -17.00 -9.46 11.72
N THR A 70 -15.86 -9.83 12.32
CA THR A 70 -15.56 -9.52 13.72
C THR A 70 -14.61 -8.35 13.90
N TYR A 71 -14.13 -7.78 12.78
CA TYR A 71 -13.14 -6.70 12.75
C TYR A 71 -11.90 -7.03 13.58
N ASN A 72 -11.43 -8.25 13.48
CA ASN A 72 -10.34 -8.77 14.31
C ASN A 72 -9.29 -9.50 13.49
N ILE A 73 -8.07 -9.57 14.04
CA ILE A 73 -6.98 -10.39 13.52
C ILE A 73 -7.20 -11.81 14.02
N LYS A 74 -7.23 -12.76 13.11
CA LYS A 74 -7.33 -14.19 13.40
C LYS A 74 -5.95 -14.87 13.42
N ASN A 75 -5.99 -16.18 13.37
CA ASN A 75 -4.82 -17.03 13.38
C ASN A 75 -3.86 -16.73 12.21
N LYS A 76 -2.63 -17.21 12.32
CA LYS A 76 -1.70 -17.25 11.20
C LYS A 76 -2.36 -17.93 9.99
N CYS A 77 -2.06 -17.41 8.82
CA CYS A 77 -2.34 -18.03 7.52
C CYS A 77 -1.04 -18.23 6.76
N ASP A 78 -1.10 -18.41 5.46
CA ASP A 78 0.08 -18.61 4.62
C ASP A 78 1.09 -17.48 4.80
N ASP A 79 2.36 -17.80 4.73
CA ASP A 79 3.44 -16.83 4.83
C ASP A 79 3.38 -15.83 3.66
N ILE A 80 3.98 -14.66 3.85
CA ILE A 80 4.11 -13.66 2.79
C ILE A 80 4.93 -14.28 1.65
N PRO A 81 4.38 -14.36 0.41
CA PRO A 81 5.05 -15.03 -0.69
C PRO A 81 6.31 -14.29 -1.13
N GLU A 82 7.24 -15.05 -1.71
CA GLU A 82 8.54 -14.54 -2.16
C GLU A 82 8.43 -13.34 -3.10
N CYS A 83 7.43 -13.34 -4.01
CA CYS A 83 7.20 -12.23 -4.93
C CYS A 83 6.87 -10.89 -4.26
N LEU A 84 6.50 -10.88 -2.97
CA LEU A 84 6.24 -9.67 -2.19
C LEU A 84 7.39 -9.27 -1.27
N MET A 85 8.45 -10.08 -1.18
CA MET A 85 9.56 -9.82 -0.24
C MET A 85 10.34 -8.57 -0.61
N MET A 86 10.53 -8.29 -1.91
CA MET A 86 11.15 -7.06 -2.38
C MET A 86 10.40 -5.82 -1.87
N LEU A 87 9.08 -5.75 -2.05
CA LEU A 87 8.27 -4.63 -1.58
C LEU A 87 8.30 -4.48 -0.06
N LYS A 88 8.28 -5.61 0.66
CA LYS A 88 8.37 -5.62 2.12
C LYS A 88 9.71 -5.08 2.61
N ASN A 89 10.82 -5.49 1.99
CA ASN A 89 12.16 -5.02 2.33
C ASN A 89 12.30 -3.54 2.02
N LEU A 90 11.92 -3.10 0.82
CA LEU A 90 11.90 -1.69 0.42
C LEU A 90 11.11 -0.82 1.42
N LEU A 91 9.92 -1.26 1.83
CA LEU A 91 9.14 -0.54 2.85
C LEU A 91 9.90 -0.46 4.18
N THR A 92 10.56 -1.54 4.57
CA THR A 92 11.33 -1.58 5.82
C THR A 92 12.49 -0.60 5.76
N ASP A 93 13.25 -0.59 4.66
CA ASP A 93 14.40 0.29 4.46
C ASP A 93 13.97 1.77 4.46
N ILE A 94 12.93 2.13 3.71
CA ILE A 94 12.35 3.48 3.74
C ILE A 94 11.97 3.89 5.17
N CYS A 95 11.27 3.03 5.90
CA CYS A 95 10.81 3.35 7.25
C CYS A 95 11.96 3.47 8.27
N LEU A 96 13.04 2.71 8.09
CA LEU A 96 14.26 2.82 8.92
C LEU A 96 15.01 4.11 8.62
N GLU A 97 15.22 4.45 7.34
CA GLU A 97 15.89 5.70 6.93
C GLU A 97 15.16 6.94 7.42
N MET A 98 13.81 6.88 7.50
CA MET A 98 12.98 7.96 8.02
C MET A 98 12.85 7.98 9.55
N ASP A 99 13.46 7.04 10.26
CA ASP A 99 13.37 6.89 11.73
C ASP A 99 11.93 6.79 12.25
N ILE A 100 11.03 6.16 11.46
CA ILE A 100 9.62 5.92 11.86
C ILE A 100 9.38 4.51 12.39
N ILE A 101 10.33 3.61 12.20
CA ILE A 101 10.40 2.29 12.87
C ILE A 101 11.81 2.07 13.42
N ASN A 102 11.97 1.10 14.33
CA ASN A 102 13.26 0.59 14.77
C ASN A 102 13.58 -0.76 14.11
N GLU A 103 14.81 -1.27 14.30
CA GLU A 103 15.28 -2.52 13.72
C GLU A 103 14.48 -3.76 14.16
N ASP A 104 13.80 -3.70 15.31
CA ASP A 104 12.96 -4.79 15.82
C ASP A 104 11.55 -4.80 15.19
N TYR A 105 11.20 -3.78 14.40
CA TYR A 105 9.88 -3.69 13.79
C TYR A 105 9.75 -4.63 12.59
N VAL A 106 8.73 -5.49 12.60
CA VAL A 106 8.54 -6.50 11.56
C VAL A 106 7.18 -6.34 10.88
N PHE A 107 7.18 -6.15 9.58
CA PHE A 107 5.98 -6.28 8.76
C PHE A 107 5.68 -7.78 8.56
N ASN A 108 4.78 -8.34 9.36
CA ASN A 108 4.48 -9.78 9.42
C ASN A 108 3.07 -10.13 8.95
N GLN A 109 2.32 -9.14 8.44
CA GLN A 109 0.99 -9.31 7.87
C GLN A 109 0.89 -8.54 6.56
N CYS A 110 0.26 -9.17 5.55
CA CYS A 110 -0.02 -8.52 4.27
C CYS A 110 -1.45 -8.82 3.82
N ILE A 111 -2.15 -7.80 3.34
CA ILE A 111 -3.40 -7.94 2.60
C ILE A 111 -3.18 -7.37 1.20
N VAL A 112 -3.46 -8.21 0.20
CA VAL A 112 -3.47 -7.79 -1.20
C VAL A 112 -4.92 -7.65 -1.64
N ASN A 113 -5.28 -6.46 -2.16
CA ASN A 113 -6.59 -6.24 -2.75
C ASN A 113 -6.46 -6.02 -4.26
N ASN A 114 -7.35 -6.66 -5.01
CA ASN A 114 -7.48 -6.51 -6.45
C ASN A 114 -8.77 -5.74 -6.74
N TYR A 115 -8.62 -4.54 -7.28
CA TYR A 115 -9.71 -3.65 -7.64
C TYR A 115 -9.85 -3.55 -9.16
N LEU A 116 -11.06 -3.76 -9.65
CA LEU A 116 -11.46 -3.38 -11.01
C LEU A 116 -12.03 -1.96 -11.03
N PRO A 117 -12.04 -1.27 -12.18
CA PRO A 117 -12.66 0.04 -12.33
C PRO A 117 -14.11 0.05 -11.82
N GLY A 118 -14.43 0.99 -10.92
CA GLY A 118 -15.74 1.11 -10.29
C GLY A 118 -15.87 0.36 -8.95
N GLN A 119 -14.87 -0.39 -8.53
CA GLN A 119 -14.81 -0.94 -7.17
C GLN A 119 -14.25 0.08 -6.17
N ASP A 120 -14.50 -0.15 -4.88
CA ASP A 120 -14.19 0.78 -3.81
C ASP A 120 -13.65 0.10 -2.55
N ILE A 121 -13.23 0.93 -1.60
CA ILE A 121 -13.09 0.56 -0.21
C ILE A 121 -13.75 1.66 0.64
N SER A 122 -14.73 1.25 1.46
CA SER A 122 -15.47 2.15 2.31
C SER A 122 -14.57 2.86 3.32
N ARG A 123 -14.98 4.05 3.76
CA ARG A 123 -14.31 4.84 4.80
C ARG A 123 -14.05 4.01 6.05
N HIS A 124 -12.80 3.91 6.46
CA HIS A 124 -12.37 3.15 7.62
C HIS A 124 -11.03 3.67 8.18
N THR A 125 -10.71 3.22 9.37
CA THR A 125 -9.37 3.25 9.96
C THR A 125 -8.92 1.81 10.13
N ASP A 126 -7.69 1.50 9.87
CA ASP A 126 -7.15 0.17 10.17
C ASP A 126 -7.27 -0.15 11.67
N VAL A 127 -7.55 -1.42 12.01
CA VAL A 127 -7.76 -1.79 13.42
C VAL A 127 -6.54 -1.46 14.28
N LYS A 128 -6.80 -0.99 15.50
CA LYS A 128 -5.76 -0.55 16.45
C LYS A 128 -4.80 -1.65 16.90
N LYS A 129 -5.14 -2.91 16.64
CA LYS A 129 -4.28 -4.07 16.94
C LYS A 129 -3.07 -4.20 16.02
N TYR A 130 -3.10 -3.57 14.86
CA TYR A 130 -1.91 -3.45 14.03
C TYR A 130 -0.96 -2.41 14.63
N GLY A 131 0.32 -2.58 14.36
CA GLY A 131 1.36 -1.64 14.78
C GLY A 131 1.17 -0.22 14.24
N GLY A 132 2.06 0.65 14.66
CA GLY A 132 1.97 2.09 14.41
C GLY A 132 2.28 2.54 12.99
N VAL A 133 2.80 1.66 12.15
CA VAL A 133 3.18 1.97 10.76
C VAL A 133 2.53 0.99 9.81
N ILE A 134 1.95 1.51 8.73
CA ILE A 134 1.31 0.75 7.65
C ILE A 134 1.80 1.30 6.33
N GLY A 135 2.32 0.44 5.45
CA GLY A 135 2.69 0.81 4.08
C GLY A 135 1.77 0.14 3.07
N CYS A 136 1.35 0.88 2.06
CA CYS A 136 0.46 0.39 1.00
C CYS A 136 1.02 0.73 -0.38
N PHE A 137 1.52 -0.28 -1.06
CA PHE A 137 1.94 -0.17 -2.46
C PHE A 137 0.74 -0.21 -3.40
N THR A 138 0.88 0.50 -4.51
CA THR A 138 -0.06 0.49 -5.63
C THR A 138 0.63 -0.06 -6.87
N LEU A 139 0.09 -1.12 -7.46
CA LEU A 139 0.59 -1.75 -8.68
C LEU A 139 -0.50 -1.76 -9.75
N GLY A 140 -0.09 -1.69 -11.01
CA GLY A 140 -0.99 -1.67 -12.16
C GLY A 140 -1.65 -0.31 -12.37
N GLY A 141 -2.92 -0.14 -12.03
CA GLY A 141 -3.63 1.14 -12.16
C GLY A 141 -3.56 2.01 -10.90
N GLY A 142 -3.62 3.33 -11.08
CA GLY A 142 -3.73 4.28 -9.97
C GLY A 142 -5.18 4.55 -9.54
N ALA A 143 -5.33 5.24 -8.40
CA ALA A 143 -6.63 5.69 -7.90
C ALA A 143 -6.49 6.84 -6.91
N THR A 144 -7.52 7.68 -6.77
CA THR A 144 -7.56 8.70 -5.72
C THR A 144 -8.02 8.10 -4.40
N MET A 145 -7.17 8.16 -3.39
CA MET A 145 -7.50 7.93 -1.98
C MET A 145 -7.97 9.23 -1.34
N THR A 146 -8.98 9.15 -0.49
CA THR A 146 -9.47 10.31 0.27
C THR A 146 -9.26 10.03 1.76
N PHE A 147 -8.56 10.95 2.43
CA PHE A 147 -8.34 10.92 3.86
C PHE A 147 -9.28 11.93 4.51
N LYS A 148 -9.93 11.54 5.61
CA LYS A 148 -10.93 12.34 6.30
C LYS A 148 -10.73 12.37 7.80
N ASN A 149 -10.84 13.59 8.34
CA ASN A 149 -10.92 13.86 9.77
C ASN A 149 -12.04 14.90 9.99
N ASN A 150 -12.77 14.80 11.10
CA ASN A 150 -13.92 15.68 11.34
C ASN A 150 -13.53 17.15 11.58
N ASP A 151 -12.29 17.39 12.01
CA ASP A 151 -11.78 18.71 12.38
C ASP A 151 -10.95 19.37 11.27
N HIS A 152 -10.81 18.71 10.14
CA HIS A 152 -9.97 19.14 9.01
C HIS A 152 -10.70 18.96 7.68
N GLU A 153 -10.24 19.67 6.66
CA GLU A 153 -10.69 19.44 5.28
C GLU A 153 -10.24 18.06 4.78
N ASP A 154 -11.01 17.50 3.85
CA ASP A 154 -10.67 16.23 3.20
C ASP A 154 -9.37 16.40 2.39
N GLU A 155 -8.43 15.49 2.58
CA GLU A 155 -7.21 15.43 1.77
C GLU A 155 -7.30 14.31 0.73
N HIS A 156 -6.87 14.62 -0.48
CA HIS A 156 -6.93 13.71 -1.62
C HIS A 156 -5.52 13.41 -2.11
N LEU A 157 -5.20 12.13 -2.18
CA LEU A 157 -3.94 11.63 -2.70
C LEU A 157 -4.21 10.74 -3.91
N TYR A 158 -3.71 11.09 -5.08
CA TYR A 158 -3.66 10.14 -6.19
C TYR A 158 -2.49 9.20 -5.97
N VAL A 159 -2.79 7.94 -5.67
CA VAL A 159 -1.76 6.90 -5.58
C VAL A 159 -1.50 6.35 -6.98
N ALA A 160 -0.39 6.77 -7.55
CA ALA A 160 0.04 6.38 -8.89
C ALA A 160 0.41 4.89 -8.98
N PRO A 161 0.49 4.28 -10.16
CA PRO A 161 1.13 2.99 -10.33
C PRO A 161 2.59 3.03 -9.84
N ASN A 162 3.05 1.96 -9.22
CA ASN A 162 4.41 1.83 -8.67
C ASN A 162 4.74 2.89 -7.63
N SER A 163 3.79 3.19 -6.75
CA SER A 163 3.95 4.08 -5.62
C SER A 163 3.69 3.37 -4.30
N VAL A 164 4.11 3.98 -3.20
CA VAL A 164 3.75 3.57 -1.85
C VAL A 164 3.33 4.79 -1.03
N TYR A 165 2.24 4.68 -0.28
CA TYR A 165 1.97 5.59 0.82
C TYR A 165 2.15 4.88 2.16
N ILE A 166 2.66 5.63 3.14
CA ILE A 166 2.94 5.13 4.47
C ILE A 166 2.15 5.97 5.47
N MET A 167 1.45 5.29 6.37
CA MET A 167 0.68 5.92 7.45
C MET A 167 1.32 5.62 8.79
N SER A 168 1.63 6.65 9.54
CA SER A 168 2.04 6.62 10.94
C SER A 168 1.34 7.73 11.72
N LYS A 169 1.60 7.91 13.01
CA LYS A 169 1.11 9.02 13.81
C LYS A 169 -0.39 9.33 13.57
N ASP A 170 -0.73 10.59 13.27
CA ASP A 170 -2.10 11.05 13.06
C ASP A 170 -2.76 10.39 11.85
N ALA A 171 -2.04 10.26 10.74
CA ALA A 171 -2.53 9.57 9.54
C ALA A 171 -3.00 8.15 9.86
N ARG A 172 -2.30 7.44 10.78
CA ARG A 172 -2.61 6.08 11.19
C ARG A 172 -3.81 5.99 12.15
N TYR A 173 -3.98 6.94 13.07
CA TYR A 173 -4.89 6.80 14.20
C TYR A 173 -6.05 7.78 14.22
N LEU A 174 -5.92 8.96 13.63
CA LEU A 174 -6.90 10.04 13.69
C LEU A 174 -7.63 10.26 12.37
N TRP A 175 -7.04 9.81 11.26
CA TRP A 175 -7.64 9.93 9.94
C TRP A 175 -8.23 8.60 9.47
N THR A 176 -9.41 8.68 8.87
CA THR A 176 -10.00 7.59 8.11
C THR A 176 -9.61 7.74 6.65
N HIS A 177 -9.59 6.63 5.91
CA HIS A 177 -9.32 6.66 4.48
C HIS A 177 -10.33 5.80 3.70
N GLU A 178 -10.57 6.20 2.46
CA GLU A 178 -11.47 5.53 1.53
C GLU A 178 -10.99 5.68 0.09
N MET A 179 -11.44 4.79 -0.78
CA MET A 179 -11.36 4.95 -2.23
C MET A 179 -12.78 4.86 -2.79
N ILE A 180 -13.30 5.98 -3.30
CA ILE A 180 -14.68 6.06 -3.80
C ILE A 180 -14.81 5.27 -5.10
N SER A 181 -15.98 4.61 -5.28
CA SER A 181 -16.34 3.91 -6.52
C SER A 181 -16.39 4.89 -7.70
N LYS A 182 -15.38 4.82 -8.57
CA LYS A 182 -15.25 5.63 -9.79
C LYS A 182 -14.58 4.82 -10.90
N LYS A 183 -14.83 5.20 -12.14
CA LYS A 183 -14.11 4.68 -13.32
C LYS A 183 -13.10 5.67 -13.89
N ILE A 184 -13.16 6.91 -13.45
CA ILE A 184 -12.31 8.02 -13.89
C ILE A 184 -11.97 8.86 -12.67
N ASP A 185 -10.70 9.16 -12.47
CA ASP A 185 -10.20 10.17 -11.54
C ASP A 185 -9.87 11.46 -12.28
N ILE A 186 -9.65 12.53 -11.54
CA ILE A 186 -9.11 13.79 -12.07
C ILE A 186 -7.77 13.99 -11.37
N VAL A 187 -6.70 13.93 -12.14
CA VAL A 187 -5.33 14.11 -11.68
C VAL A 187 -4.77 15.31 -12.43
N ASP A 188 -4.34 16.35 -11.73
CA ASP A 188 -3.82 17.59 -12.32
C ASP A 188 -4.73 18.19 -13.41
N ASN A 189 -6.05 18.17 -13.14
CA ASN A 189 -7.11 18.56 -14.07
C ASN A 189 -7.25 17.68 -15.34
N ILE A 190 -6.57 16.54 -15.39
CA ILE A 190 -6.66 15.58 -16.48
C ILE A 190 -7.56 14.41 -16.06
N LYS A 191 -8.50 14.03 -16.94
CA LYS A 191 -9.33 12.83 -16.75
C LYS A 191 -8.50 11.59 -16.97
N THR A 192 -8.22 10.85 -15.87
CA THR A 192 -7.43 9.63 -15.86
C THR A 192 -8.35 8.43 -15.66
N LYS A 193 -8.39 7.53 -16.62
CA LYS A 193 -9.21 6.31 -16.54
C LYS A 193 -8.59 5.35 -15.54
N ARG A 194 -9.40 4.82 -14.62
CA ARG A 194 -8.94 3.75 -13.73
C ARG A 194 -8.76 2.45 -14.51
N GLU A 195 -7.72 1.76 -14.19
CA GLU A 195 -7.41 0.40 -14.66
C GLU A 195 -7.45 -0.58 -13.48
N ARG A 196 -7.10 -1.84 -13.71
CA ARG A 196 -6.95 -2.81 -12.63
C ARG A 196 -5.86 -2.35 -11.68
N ARG A 197 -6.21 -2.19 -10.40
CA ARG A 197 -5.30 -1.79 -9.34
C ARG A 197 -5.08 -2.94 -8.36
N ILE A 198 -3.85 -3.26 -8.08
CA ILE A 198 -3.46 -4.13 -6.96
C ILE A 198 -2.91 -3.23 -5.84
N SER A 199 -3.50 -3.31 -4.65
CA SER A 199 -2.88 -2.71 -3.46
C SER A 199 -2.27 -3.78 -2.58
N VAL A 200 -0.99 -3.63 -2.25
CA VAL A 200 -0.25 -4.53 -1.35
C VAL A 200 0.00 -3.78 -0.05
N THR A 201 -0.71 -4.15 1.00
CA THR A 201 -0.67 -3.43 2.28
C THR A 201 0.00 -4.27 3.35
N PHE A 202 1.14 -3.78 3.83
CA PHE A 202 1.92 -4.41 4.89
C PHE A 202 1.62 -3.78 6.25
N ARG A 203 1.56 -4.63 7.28
CA ARG A 203 1.30 -4.26 8.67
C ARG A 203 2.13 -5.10 9.63
N ASN A 204 2.34 -4.56 10.82
CA ASN A 204 2.83 -5.32 11.96
C ASN A 204 1.64 -5.84 12.78
N VAL A 205 1.67 -7.12 13.12
CA VAL A 205 0.83 -7.72 14.18
C VAL A 205 1.74 -7.97 15.36
N PRO A 206 1.66 -7.19 16.45
CA PRO A 206 2.47 -7.40 17.64
C PRO A 206 2.23 -8.80 18.23
N CYS A 207 3.31 -9.49 18.58
CA CYS A 207 3.29 -10.78 19.26
C CYS A 207 3.01 -10.65 20.74
#